data_a7a980da795e0db98001fd34c397ef5f
#
_entry.id   a7a980da795e0db98001fd34c397ef5f
#
_cell.length_a   1.000
_cell.length_b   1.000
_cell.length_c   1.000
_cell.angle_alpha   90.00
_cell.angle_beta   90.00
_cell.angle_gamma   90.00
#
_symmetry.space_group_name_H-M   'P 1'
#
loop_
_entity.id
_entity.type
_entity.pdbx_description
1 polymer ?
#
loop_
_entity_poly.entity_id
_entity_poly.type
_entity_poly.pdbx_seq_one_letter_code
_entity_poly.pdbx_strand_id
1 'polypeptide(L)'
;MRTGRYVAFASVLVALTAAAPAQGVLPPEIAGAQVALRSHGLYRGPIDGIRGPQTSRAVRVFQRRHGLQVDGIVGPRTRARLGRLGRPEFGRRPIRRGMIGWDVSVLQFMLARREAGLRGIDGIFGPNTRGAVRRFQSRRGLAADGIVGPATRHALRAKAQRPAKGKPPRSRGASPAEVRQMLGRWARHYGVSPSLVRAVAWMESGFQWNVRSPAGAWGVMQVIPATWRFVEDVLLGHDVRRTARGNVRVGTLYLRHLLREFGGSRRLALAAYYQGPAAVRRHGLYPETRVYVRTVLRLRKRF
;
A
#
# COMPACT_ATOMS: atom_id res chain seq x y z
N MET A 1 25.28 -35.28 -20.66
CA MET A 1 24.89 -33.86 -20.58
C MET A 1 23.41 -33.76 -20.93
N ARG A 2 22.54 -33.62 -19.92
CA ARG A 2 21.06 -33.48 -20.13
C ARG A 2 20.70 -32.01 -19.99
N THR A 3 20.46 -31.35 -21.10
CA THR A 3 19.95 -29.99 -21.19
C THR A 3 18.49 -29.98 -20.77
N GLY A 4 18.25 -29.59 -19.51
CA GLY A 4 16.88 -29.39 -19.00
C GLY A 4 16.25 -28.18 -19.67
N ARG A 5 15.30 -28.41 -20.56
CA ARG A 5 14.41 -27.37 -21.10
C ARG A 5 13.57 -26.82 -19.97
N TYR A 6 13.90 -25.62 -19.50
CA TYR A 6 13.06 -24.89 -18.56
C TYR A 6 11.89 -24.29 -19.33
N VAL A 7 10.71 -24.87 -19.12
CA VAL A 7 9.45 -24.26 -19.57
C VAL A 7 9.22 -23.03 -18.72
N ALA A 8 9.39 -21.86 -19.33
CA ALA A 8 8.96 -20.62 -18.74
C ALA A 8 7.41 -20.64 -18.69
N PHE A 9 6.85 -20.82 -17.49
CA PHE A 9 5.41 -20.64 -17.30
C PHE A 9 5.11 -19.16 -17.53
N ALA A 10 4.68 -18.84 -18.75
CA ALA A 10 4.06 -17.57 -19.06
C ALA A 10 2.81 -17.44 -18.16
N SER A 11 2.86 -16.53 -17.21
CA SER A 11 1.69 -16.18 -16.40
C SER A 11 0.64 -15.57 -17.32
N VAL A 12 -0.31 -16.36 -17.77
CA VAL A 12 -1.52 -15.87 -18.45
C VAL A 12 -2.34 -15.17 -17.38
N LEU A 13 -2.14 -13.86 -17.25
CA LEU A 13 -3.05 -13.01 -16.51
C LEU A 13 -4.30 -12.83 -17.39
N VAL A 14 -5.33 -13.61 -17.13
CA VAL A 14 -6.65 -13.34 -17.68
C VAL A 14 -7.08 -11.98 -17.16
N ALA A 15 -6.99 -10.96 -18.02
CA ALA A 15 -7.58 -9.66 -17.78
C ALA A 15 -9.11 -9.83 -17.84
N LEU A 16 -9.71 -10.26 -16.71
CA LEU A 16 -11.13 -10.01 -16.53
C LEU A 16 -11.28 -8.49 -16.41
N THR A 17 -11.94 -7.89 -17.40
CA THR A 17 -12.50 -6.54 -17.30
C THR A 17 -13.50 -6.53 -16.16
N ALA A 18 -12.98 -6.36 -14.94
CA ALA A 18 -13.82 -6.04 -13.81
C ALA A 18 -14.41 -4.67 -14.07
N ALA A 19 -15.73 -4.59 -14.16
CA ALA A 19 -16.48 -3.34 -14.08
C ALA A 19 -15.81 -2.46 -12.99
N ALA A 20 -15.57 -1.19 -13.32
CA ALA A 20 -14.94 -0.25 -12.42
C ALA A 20 -15.60 -0.36 -11.03
N PRO A 21 -14.84 -0.60 -9.96
CA PRO A 21 -15.45 -0.61 -8.65
C PRO A 21 -16.05 0.77 -8.43
N ALA A 22 -17.30 0.81 -8.04
CA ALA A 22 -17.97 2.00 -7.55
C ALA A 22 -16.97 2.79 -6.71
N GLN A 23 -16.74 4.04 -7.05
CA GLN A 23 -15.67 4.95 -6.62
C GLN A 23 -15.09 4.60 -5.24
N GLY A 24 -14.01 3.81 -5.25
CA GLY A 24 -13.35 3.37 -4.03
C GLY A 24 -12.82 4.60 -3.29
N VAL A 25 -13.22 4.74 -2.03
CA VAL A 25 -12.72 5.79 -1.16
C VAL A 25 -11.20 5.81 -1.23
N LEU A 26 -10.60 6.95 -1.61
CA LEU A 26 -9.14 7.12 -1.70
C LEU A 26 -8.46 6.74 -0.38
N PRO A 27 -7.22 6.22 -0.41
CA PRO A 27 -6.51 5.82 0.82
C PRO A 27 -6.52 6.85 1.96
N PRO A 28 -6.38 8.18 1.73
CA PRO A 28 -6.52 9.18 2.77
C PRO A 28 -7.92 9.21 3.41
N GLU A 29 -8.96 8.96 2.65
CA GLU A 29 -10.34 8.91 3.15
C GLU A 29 -10.57 7.64 4.00
N ILE A 30 -9.93 6.54 3.66
CA ILE A 30 -9.95 5.33 4.50
C ILE A 30 -9.24 5.59 5.84
N ALA A 31 -8.13 6.32 5.84
CA ALA A 31 -7.46 6.71 7.08
C ALA A 31 -8.37 7.59 7.96
N GLY A 32 -9.12 8.53 7.36
CA GLY A 32 -10.15 9.28 8.07
C GLY A 32 -11.20 8.37 8.73
N ALA A 33 -11.67 7.35 8.00
CA ALA A 33 -12.60 6.35 8.54
C ALA A 33 -11.98 5.57 9.71
N GLN A 34 -10.74 5.13 9.59
CA GLN A 34 -10.02 4.40 10.64
C GLN A 34 -9.87 5.25 11.91
N VAL A 35 -9.55 6.54 11.79
CA VAL A 35 -9.47 7.49 12.92
C VAL A 35 -10.84 7.63 13.58
N ALA A 36 -11.88 7.90 12.81
CA ALA A 36 -13.22 8.05 13.34
C ALA A 36 -13.73 6.76 14.01
N LEU A 37 -13.53 5.60 13.39
CA LEU A 37 -13.92 4.32 13.99
C LEU A 37 -13.09 3.98 15.24
N ARG A 38 -11.84 4.44 15.32
CA ARG A 38 -11.02 4.29 16.53
C ARG A 38 -11.56 5.11 17.67
N SER A 39 -12.02 6.34 17.44
CA SER A 39 -12.64 7.18 18.48
C SER A 39 -13.97 6.60 18.99
N HIS A 40 -14.65 5.79 18.18
CA HIS A 40 -15.82 5.01 18.59
C HIS A 40 -15.46 3.64 19.24
N GLY A 41 -14.19 3.35 19.48
CA GLY A 41 -13.73 2.08 20.06
C GLY A 41 -13.87 0.85 19.16
N LEU A 42 -14.22 1.04 17.88
CA LEU A 42 -14.52 -0.04 16.94
C LEU A 42 -13.32 -0.46 16.09
N TYR A 43 -12.24 0.32 16.08
CA TYR A 43 -11.04 0.03 15.30
C TYR A 43 -9.78 0.16 16.15
N ARG A 44 -8.99 -0.91 16.22
CA ARG A 44 -7.72 -0.97 16.98
C ARG A 44 -6.50 -1.19 16.08
N GLY A 45 -6.71 -1.31 14.76
CA GLY A 45 -5.63 -1.49 13.79
C GLY A 45 -4.81 -0.23 13.51
N PRO A 46 -3.76 -0.30 12.70
CA PRO A 46 -2.98 0.87 12.27
C PRO A 46 -3.83 1.82 11.40
N ILE A 47 -3.54 3.12 11.49
CA ILE A 47 -4.12 4.11 10.55
C ILE A 47 -3.28 4.08 9.28
N ASP A 48 -3.56 3.14 8.42
CA ASP A 48 -2.77 2.82 7.22
C ASP A 48 -3.44 3.22 5.90
N GLY A 49 -4.70 3.68 5.98
CA GLY A 49 -5.50 4.05 4.80
C GLY A 49 -5.95 2.82 3.98
N ILE A 50 -5.88 1.62 4.55
CA ILE A 50 -6.21 0.38 3.85
C ILE A 50 -7.59 -0.12 4.27
N ARG A 51 -8.44 -0.41 3.28
CA ARG A 51 -9.71 -1.09 3.51
C ARG A 51 -9.48 -2.60 3.69
N GLY A 52 -8.76 -2.98 4.76
CA GLY A 52 -8.59 -4.38 5.14
C GLY A 52 -9.82 -4.97 5.84
N PRO A 53 -9.78 -6.28 6.18
CA PRO A 53 -10.87 -6.96 6.89
C PRO A 53 -11.24 -6.29 8.21
N GLN A 54 -10.26 -5.82 8.99
CA GLN A 54 -10.49 -5.13 10.25
C GLN A 54 -11.24 -3.81 10.05
N THR A 55 -10.84 -3.00 9.05
CA THR A 55 -11.52 -1.75 8.71
C THR A 55 -12.95 -2.02 8.26
N SER A 56 -13.15 -2.96 7.34
CA SER A 56 -14.47 -3.32 6.82
C SER A 56 -15.39 -3.88 7.91
N ARG A 57 -14.85 -4.70 8.84
CA ARG A 57 -15.60 -5.21 10.00
C ARG A 57 -16.02 -4.06 10.92
N ALA A 58 -15.12 -3.15 11.25
CA ALA A 58 -15.40 -1.99 12.09
C ALA A 58 -16.48 -1.10 11.47
N VAL A 59 -16.44 -0.86 10.15
CA VAL A 59 -17.49 -0.10 9.44
C VAL A 59 -18.84 -0.81 9.54
N ARG A 60 -18.91 -2.13 9.27
CA ARG A 60 -20.19 -2.87 9.37
C ARG A 60 -20.75 -2.89 10.79
N VAL A 61 -19.91 -3.01 11.81
CA VAL A 61 -20.33 -2.93 13.21
C VAL A 61 -20.91 -1.54 13.51
N PHE A 62 -20.22 -0.48 13.07
CA PHE A 62 -20.69 0.87 13.22
C PHE A 62 -22.04 1.09 12.53
N GLN A 63 -22.17 0.64 11.28
CA GLN A 63 -23.40 0.75 10.49
C GLN A 63 -24.59 0.06 11.16
N ARG A 64 -24.40 -1.18 11.64
CA ARG A 64 -25.45 -1.91 12.39
C ARG A 64 -25.89 -1.15 13.63
N ARG A 65 -24.95 -0.65 14.44
CA ARG A 65 -25.26 0.09 15.69
C ARG A 65 -26.03 1.39 15.45
N HIS A 66 -25.92 1.93 14.24
CA HIS A 66 -26.57 3.21 13.88
C HIS A 66 -27.72 3.07 12.88
N GLY A 67 -28.24 1.86 12.66
CA GLY A 67 -29.36 1.62 11.74
C GLY A 67 -29.07 2.00 10.29
N LEU A 68 -27.80 1.87 9.85
CA LEU A 68 -27.38 2.18 8.49
C LEU A 68 -27.32 0.90 7.65
N GLN A 69 -27.37 1.07 6.32
CA GLN A 69 -27.08 -0.04 5.39
C GLN A 69 -25.71 -0.63 5.68
N VAL A 70 -25.65 -1.97 5.89
CA VAL A 70 -24.44 -2.69 6.34
C VAL A 70 -23.63 -3.17 5.12
N ASP A 71 -23.09 -2.23 4.33
CA ASP A 71 -22.30 -2.49 3.14
C ASP A 71 -20.78 -2.53 3.40
N GLY A 72 -20.33 -2.06 4.57
CA GLY A 72 -18.91 -1.91 4.90
C GLY A 72 -18.24 -0.74 4.19
N ILE A 73 -19.02 0.21 3.66
CA ILE A 73 -18.55 1.40 2.94
C ILE A 73 -18.85 2.66 3.76
N VAL A 74 -17.84 3.51 3.95
CA VAL A 74 -18.02 4.80 4.62
C VAL A 74 -18.51 5.84 3.61
N GLY A 75 -19.79 5.74 3.25
CA GLY A 75 -20.48 6.71 2.41
C GLY A 75 -20.92 7.97 3.20
N PRO A 76 -21.61 8.93 2.54
CA PRO A 76 -22.05 10.19 3.16
C PRO A 76 -22.90 9.98 4.43
N ARG A 77 -23.84 9.04 4.41
CA ARG A 77 -24.68 8.71 5.57
C ARG A 77 -23.87 8.16 6.73
N THR A 78 -22.91 7.25 6.45
CA THR A 78 -22.00 6.70 7.47
C THR A 78 -21.12 7.80 8.05
N ARG A 79 -20.53 8.68 7.21
CA ARG A 79 -19.73 9.81 7.68
C ARG A 79 -20.52 10.78 8.57
N ALA A 80 -21.75 11.08 8.19
CA ALA A 80 -22.63 11.95 8.99
C ALA A 80 -22.80 11.42 10.42
N ARG A 81 -22.93 10.11 10.59
CA ARG A 81 -23.10 9.46 11.91
C ARG A 81 -21.78 9.35 12.69
N LEU A 82 -20.62 9.45 12.04
CA LEU A 82 -19.32 9.48 12.72
C LEU A 82 -19.03 10.80 13.48
N GLY A 83 -19.96 11.73 13.49
CA GLY A 83 -19.88 12.98 14.23
C GLY A 83 -18.78 13.92 13.68
N ARG A 84 -18.08 14.61 14.60
CA ARG A 84 -17.05 15.60 14.24
C ARG A 84 -15.92 15.00 13.39
N LEU A 85 -15.54 13.75 13.63
CA LEU A 85 -14.51 13.04 12.86
C LEU A 85 -15.02 12.45 11.54
N GLY A 86 -16.32 12.55 11.24
CA GLY A 86 -16.92 12.22 9.95
C GLY A 86 -17.01 13.41 8.98
N ARG A 87 -16.81 14.63 9.47
CA ARG A 87 -16.95 15.89 8.71
C ARG A 87 -15.93 16.94 9.13
N PRO A 88 -15.71 18.00 8.32
CA PRO A 88 -16.03 18.13 6.89
C PRO A 88 -15.07 17.32 5.99
N GLU A 89 -15.44 17.21 4.70
CA GLU A 89 -14.54 16.60 3.69
C GLU A 89 -13.28 17.45 3.47
N PHE A 90 -12.18 16.77 3.13
CA PHE A 90 -10.93 17.43 2.83
C PHE A 90 -11.05 18.35 1.60
N GLY A 91 -10.80 19.62 1.82
CA GLY A 91 -10.87 20.65 0.79
C GLY A 91 -12.05 21.61 0.93
N ARG A 92 -13.00 21.35 1.81
CA ARG A 92 -14.18 22.21 2.02
C ARG A 92 -13.87 23.52 2.77
N ARG A 93 -12.78 23.53 3.57
CA ARG A 93 -12.36 24.71 4.33
C ARG A 93 -10.85 24.80 4.43
N PRO A 94 -10.24 25.97 4.70
CA PRO A 94 -8.87 26.05 5.18
C PRO A 94 -8.74 25.30 6.52
N ILE A 95 -7.61 24.57 6.72
CA ILE A 95 -7.40 23.80 7.94
C ILE A 95 -6.25 24.42 8.73
N ARG A 96 -6.47 24.69 10.03
CA ARG A 96 -5.53 25.34 10.92
C ARG A 96 -5.59 24.78 12.34
N ARG A 97 -4.62 25.20 13.17
CA ARG A 97 -4.54 24.78 14.59
C ARG A 97 -5.86 24.95 15.31
N GLY A 98 -6.20 23.97 16.16
CA GLY A 98 -7.43 23.90 16.96
C GLY A 98 -8.59 23.20 16.25
N MET A 99 -8.47 22.95 14.93
CA MET A 99 -9.53 22.26 14.21
C MET A 99 -9.50 20.76 14.43
N ILE A 100 -10.70 20.17 14.47
CA ILE A 100 -10.92 18.72 14.56
C ILE A 100 -11.82 18.31 13.39
N GLY A 101 -11.55 17.16 12.78
CA GLY A 101 -12.43 16.65 11.75
C GLY A 101 -11.82 15.57 10.86
N TRP A 102 -12.65 15.07 9.96
CA TRP A 102 -12.25 14.17 8.90
C TRP A 102 -11.15 14.74 8.02
N ASP A 103 -11.31 16.00 7.64
CA ASP A 103 -10.33 16.75 6.85
C ASP A 103 -8.96 16.84 7.53
N VAL A 104 -8.93 16.94 8.86
CA VAL A 104 -7.68 16.91 9.63
C VAL A 104 -7.06 15.51 9.63
N SER A 105 -7.86 14.46 9.80
CA SER A 105 -7.38 13.07 9.72
C SER A 105 -6.76 12.77 8.35
N VAL A 106 -7.43 13.18 7.28
CA VAL A 106 -6.95 13.07 5.89
C VAL A 106 -5.65 13.84 5.70
N LEU A 107 -5.59 15.08 6.17
CA LEU A 107 -4.38 15.91 6.14
C LEU A 107 -3.21 15.23 6.87
N GLN A 108 -3.43 14.80 8.10
CA GLN A 108 -2.40 14.13 8.91
C GLN A 108 -1.87 12.89 8.20
N PHE A 109 -2.75 12.07 7.62
CA PHE A 109 -2.35 10.91 6.85
C PHE A 109 -1.51 11.28 5.63
N MET A 110 -1.91 12.31 4.88
CA MET A 110 -1.13 12.81 3.73
C MET A 110 0.24 13.36 4.14
N LEU A 111 0.32 14.06 5.27
CA LEU A 111 1.57 14.59 5.80
C LEU A 111 2.48 13.48 6.36
N ALA A 112 1.95 12.53 7.13
CA ALA A 112 2.72 11.43 7.69
C ALA A 112 3.48 10.62 6.64
N ARG A 113 3.00 10.64 5.40
CA ARG A 113 3.61 9.97 4.24
C ARG A 113 4.66 10.81 3.51
N ARG A 114 4.73 12.10 3.81
CA ARG A 114 5.62 13.08 3.16
C ARG A 114 6.61 13.72 4.12
N GLU A 115 6.26 13.73 5.40
CA GLU A 115 6.99 14.44 6.43
C GLU A 115 7.44 13.51 7.55
N ALA A 116 8.74 13.32 7.68
CA ALA A 116 9.29 12.64 8.86
C ALA A 116 8.93 13.44 10.13
N GLY A 117 8.47 12.74 11.17
CA GLY A 117 8.23 13.34 12.48
C GLY A 117 6.79 13.76 12.77
N LEU A 118 5.83 13.55 11.89
CA LEU A 118 4.42 13.63 12.30
C LEU A 118 4.09 12.40 13.16
N ARG A 119 3.82 12.63 14.44
CA ARG A 119 3.43 11.59 15.40
C ARG A 119 1.91 11.64 15.59
N GLY A 120 1.26 10.50 15.39
CA GLY A 120 -0.18 10.35 15.59
C GLY A 120 -1.02 10.89 14.43
N ILE A 121 -2.04 10.12 14.07
CA ILE A 121 -3.13 10.54 13.17
C ILE A 121 -4.40 10.37 14.00
N ASP A 122 -4.90 11.47 14.55
CA ASP A 122 -5.97 11.53 15.54
C ASP A 122 -7.16 12.40 15.13
N GLY A 123 -7.01 13.12 14.01
CA GLY A 123 -8.02 14.06 13.52
C GLY A 123 -8.05 15.40 14.25
N ILE A 124 -7.03 15.70 15.09
CA ILE A 124 -6.90 16.93 15.85
C ILE A 124 -5.71 17.75 15.32
N PHE A 125 -5.93 18.96 14.87
CA PHE A 125 -4.87 19.83 14.39
C PHE A 125 -4.13 20.49 15.57
N GLY A 126 -3.23 19.75 16.19
CA GLY A 126 -2.38 20.19 17.28
C GLY A 126 -1.06 20.85 16.81
N PRO A 127 -0.16 21.19 17.76
CA PRO A 127 1.16 21.76 17.47
C PRO A 127 2.00 20.87 16.53
N ASN A 128 1.98 19.55 16.70
CA ASN A 128 2.70 18.61 15.85
C ASN A 128 2.22 18.66 14.39
N THR A 129 0.91 18.71 14.18
CA THR A 129 0.31 18.85 12.84
C THR A 129 0.70 20.18 12.22
N ARG A 130 0.64 21.30 12.99
CA ARG A 130 1.08 22.62 12.50
C ARG A 130 2.55 22.62 12.08
N GLY A 131 3.42 22.02 12.90
CA GLY A 131 4.85 21.90 12.59
C GLY A 131 5.09 21.10 11.30
N ALA A 132 4.36 19.99 11.10
CA ALA A 132 4.44 19.20 9.88
C ALA A 132 3.95 19.98 8.65
N VAL A 133 2.86 20.75 8.76
CA VAL A 133 2.37 21.62 7.68
C VAL A 133 3.42 22.65 7.30
N ARG A 134 4.00 23.36 8.29
CA ARG A 134 5.04 24.38 8.01
C ARG A 134 6.27 23.78 7.34
N ARG A 135 6.77 22.63 7.80
CA ARG A 135 7.88 21.93 7.13
C ARG A 135 7.54 21.53 5.70
N PHE A 136 6.33 21.01 5.48
CA PHE A 136 5.85 20.69 4.15
C PHE A 136 5.79 21.93 3.24
N GLN A 137 5.24 23.02 3.73
CA GLN A 137 5.14 24.29 3.00
C GLN A 137 6.52 24.81 2.62
N SER A 138 7.47 24.90 3.57
CA SER A 138 8.85 25.32 3.29
C SER A 138 9.52 24.47 2.22
N ARG A 139 9.40 23.13 2.28
CA ARG A 139 9.98 22.25 1.26
C ARG A 139 9.34 22.38 -0.12
N ARG A 140 8.16 22.96 -0.20
CA ARG A 140 7.42 23.19 -1.45
C ARG A 140 7.52 24.63 -1.93
N GLY A 141 8.34 25.48 -1.28
CA GLY A 141 8.45 26.88 -1.63
C GLY A 141 7.17 27.69 -1.38
N LEU A 142 6.31 27.21 -0.46
CA LEU A 142 5.08 27.89 -0.06
C LEU A 142 5.31 28.71 1.20
N ALA A 143 4.48 29.73 1.43
CA ALA A 143 4.44 30.46 2.70
C ALA A 143 4.24 29.47 3.86
N ALA A 144 5.19 29.40 4.80
CA ALA A 144 5.19 28.45 5.91
C ALA A 144 4.36 28.95 7.10
N ASP A 145 3.10 29.31 6.85
CA ASP A 145 2.16 29.86 7.82
C ASP A 145 1.53 28.80 8.74
N GLY A 146 1.59 27.55 8.32
CA GLY A 146 0.98 26.42 9.02
C GLY A 146 -0.52 26.32 8.79
N ILE A 147 -1.06 26.97 7.75
CA ILE A 147 -2.47 26.91 7.34
C ILE A 147 -2.59 26.12 6.03
N VAL A 148 -3.51 25.18 5.97
CA VAL A 148 -3.72 24.39 4.76
C VAL A 148 -4.78 25.06 3.88
N GLY A 149 -4.35 26.09 3.17
CA GLY A 149 -5.14 26.80 2.15
C GLY A 149 -5.12 26.09 0.78
N PRO A 150 -5.67 26.73 -0.28
CA PRO A 150 -5.75 26.14 -1.62
C PRO A 150 -4.38 25.71 -2.17
N ALA A 151 -3.35 26.57 -2.06
CA ALA A 151 -2.00 26.26 -2.54
C ALA A 151 -1.38 25.05 -1.84
N THR A 152 -1.50 24.98 -0.50
CA THR A 152 -1.02 23.84 0.28
C THR A 152 -1.78 22.55 -0.07
N ARG A 153 -3.10 22.62 -0.26
CA ARG A 153 -3.91 21.47 -0.71
C ARG A 153 -3.52 20.99 -2.10
N HIS A 154 -3.29 21.91 -3.03
CA HIS A 154 -2.80 21.58 -4.36
C HIS A 154 -1.46 20.85 -4.30
N ALA A 155 -0.51 21.37 -3.53
CA ALA A 155 0.79 20.74 -3.32
C ALA A 155 0.70 19.37 -2.63
N LEU A 156 -0.24 19.19 -1.68
CA LEU A 156 -0.52 17.90 -1.05
C LEU A 156 -1.16 16.89 -2.01
N ARG A 157 -1.95 17.32 -2.99
CA ARG A 157 -2.54 16.46 -4.02
C ARG A 157 -1.60 16.22 -5.19
N ALA A 158 -0.69 17.15 -5.47
CA ALA A 158 0.33 16.96 -6.49
C ALA A 158 1.12 15.69 -6.18
N LYS A 159 1.28 14.80 -7.17
CA LYS A 159 2.23 13.69 -7.07
C LYS A 159 3.56 14.27 -6.63
N ALA A 160 4.25 13.63 -5.68
CA ALA A 160 5.59 14.03 -5.34
C ALA A 160 6.34 14.27 -6.66
N GLN A 161 6.84 15.49 -6.87
CA GLN A 161 7.58 15.78 -8.09
C GLN A 161 8.70 14.76 -8.18
N ARG A 162 8.63 13.89 -9.18
CA ARG A 162 9.76 13.03 -9.51
C ARG A 162 10.92 13.99 -9.76
N PRO A 163 12.06 13.84 -9.09
CA PRO A 163 13.25 14.56 -9.52
C PRO A 163 13.39 14.33 -11.01
N ALA A 164 13.67 15.41 -11.76
CA ALA A 164 13.79 15.40 -13.20
C ALA A 164 14.53 14.12 -13.62
N LYS A 165 14.00 13.42 -14.63
CA LYS A 165 14.57 12.21 -15.16
C LYS A 165 15.99 12.51 -15.66
N GLY A 166 16.96 12.49 -14.77
CA GLY A 166 18.32 12.21 -15.16
C GLY A 166 18.30 10.84 -15.84
N LYS A 167 18.91 10.72 -17.02
CA LYS A 167 19.09 9.44 -17.69
C LYS A 167 19.60 8.44 -16.64
N PRO A 168 18.88 7.32 -16.37
CA PRO A 168 19.35 6.41 -15.33
C PRO A 168 20.79 6.02 -15.68
N PRO A 169 21.72 6.05 -14.71
CA PRO A 169 23.04 5.50 -14.96
C PRO A 169 22.80 4.08 -15.48
N ARG A 170 23.50 3.69 -16.54
CA ARG A 170 23.50 2.30 -17.04
C ARG A 170 23.98 1.43 -15.88
N SER A 171 23.04 0.96 -15.06
CA SER A 171 23.35 0.07 -13.95
C SER A 171 23.80 -1.25 -14.58
N ARG A 172 25.04 -1.63 -14.32
CA ARG A 172 25.45 -3.03 -14.46
C ARG A 172 24.39 -3.89 -13.79
N GLY A 173 23.82 -4.83 -14.54
CA GLY A 173 22.74 -5.66 -14.04
C GLY A 173 23.17 -6.39 -12.77
N ALA A 174 22.31 -6.45 -11.79
CA ALA A 174 22.59 -7.19 -10.58
C ALA A 174 22.70 -8.69 -10.91
N SER A 175 23.79 -9.30 -10.49
CA SER A 175 24.00 -10.76 -10.61
C SER A 175 22.99 -11.53 -9.74
N PRO A 176 22.69 -12.80 -10.03
CA PRO A 176 21.85 -13.61 -9.18
C PRO A 176 22.31 -13.71 -7.73
N ALA A 177 23.61 -13.62 -7.47
CA ALA A 177 24.19 -13.62 -6.13
C ALA A 177 23.84 -12.31 -5.38
N GLU A 178 24.03 -11.15 -6.01
CA GLU A 178 23.64 -9.85 -5.45
C GLU A 178 22.13 -9.77 -5.23
N VAL A 179 21.32 -10.31 -6.14
CA VAL A 179 19.87 -10.39 -5.97
C VAL A 179 19.51 -11.20 -4.72
N ARG A 180 20.10 -12.39 -4.53
CA ARG A 180 19.88 -13.21 -3.33
C ARG A 180 20.28 -12.49 -2.03
N GLN A 181 21.36 -11.73 -2.06
CA GLN A 181 21.79 -10.91 -0.93
C GLN A 181 20.77 -9.79 -0.62
N MET A 182 20.31 -9.08 -1.66
CA MET A 182 19.27 -8.03 -1.52
C MET A 182 17.96 -8.59 -0.94
N LEU A 183 17.51 -9.77 -1.45
CA LEU A 183 16.32 -10.46 -0.95
C LEU A 183 16.44 -10.78 0.54
N GLY A 184 17.59 -11.33 0.97
CA GLY A 184 17.84 -11.63 2.38
C GLY A 184 17.85 -10.38 3.26
N ARG A 185 18.48 -9.29 2.81
CA ARG A 185 18.53 -8.01 3.52
C ARG A 185 17.15 -7.41 3.72
N TRP A 186 16.37 -7.29 2.66
CA TRP A 186 15.02 -6.71 2.76
C TRP A 186 14.02 -7.62 3.47
N ALA A 187 14.18 -8.93 3.38
CA ALA A 187 13.40 -9.89 4.15
C ALA A 187 13.58 -9.67 5.65
N ARG A 188 14.84 -9.62 6.12
CA ARG A 188 15.14 -9.33 7.53
C ARG A 188 14.65 -7.94 7.96
N HIS A 189 14.89 -6.92 7.14
CA HIS A 189 14.45 -5.55 7.42
C HIS A 189 12.95 -5.44 7.65
N TYR A 190 12.15 -6.17 6.86
CA TYR A 190 10.69 -6.15 6.96
C TYR A 190 10.11 -7.29 7.83
N GLY A 191 10.93 -8.11 8.48
CA GLY A 191 10.47 -9.22 9.32
C GLY A 191 9.73 -10.32 8.55
N VAL A 192 10.14 -10.59 7.30
CA VAL A 192 9.63 -11.69 6.48
C VAL A 192 10.70 -12.78 6.39
N SER A 193 10.29 -14.05 6.39
CA SER A 193 11.22 -15.18 6.21
C SER A 193 12.06 -15.01 4.94
N PRO A 194 13.40 -14.96 5.03
CA PRO A 194 14.28 -14.87 3.84
C PRO A 194 14.05 -15.99 2.84
N SER A 195 13.81 -17.22 3.32
CA SER A 195 13.53 -18.36 2.47
C SER A 195 12.23 -18.21 1.68
N LEU A 196 11.19 -17.60 2.29
CA LEU A 196 9.93 -17.33 1.61
C LEU A 196 10.11 -16.27 0.51
N VAL A 197 10.81 -15.17 0.81
CA VAL A 197 11.06 -14.09 -0.16
C VAL A 197 11.90 -14.58 -1.33
N ARG A 198 12.92 -15.42 -1.07
CA ARG A 198 13.75 -16.04 -2.13
C ARG A 198 12.92 -17.00 -2.99
N ALA A 199 12.04 -17.80 -2.39
CA ALA A 199 11.18 -18.73 -3.13
C ALA A 199 10.20 -17.98 -4.06
N VAL A 200 9.60 -16.89 -3.58
CA VAL A 200 8.78 -16.01 -4.43
C VAL A 200 9.61 -15.44 -5.58
N ALA A 201 10.75 -14.82 -5.30
CA ALA A 201 11.59 -14.21 -6.32
C ALA A 201 12.10 -15.22 -7.36
N TRP A 202 12.41 -16.45 -6.93
CA TRP A 202 12.76 -17.53 -7.84
C TRP A 202 11.60 -17.93 -8.74
N MET A 203 10.40 -18.06 -8.18
CA MET A 203 9.19 -18.41 -8.93
C MET A 203 8.81 -17.32 -9.94
N GLU A 204 9.00 -16.04 -9.58
CA GLU A 204 8.61 -14.89 -10.39
C GLU A 204 9.58 -14.63 -11.57
N SER A 205 10.88 -14.80 -11.37
CA SER A 205 11.89 -14.40 -12.38
C SER A 205 13.14 -15.26 -12.45
N GLY A 206 13.29 -16.28 -11.59
CA GLY A 206 14.55 -17.01 -11.46
C GLY A 206 15.70 -16.09 -10.98
N PHE A 207 15.40 -15.06 -10.19
CA PHE A 207 16.34 -14.01 -9.76
C PHE A 207 16.79 -13.04 -10.85
N GLN A 208 16.14 -13.01 -11.99
CA GLN A 208 16.46 -12.07 -13.07
C GLN A 208 15.84 -10.69 -12.78
N TRP A 209 16.65 -9.64 -12.92
CA TRP A 209 16.22 -8.29 -12.56
C TRP A 209 15.53 -7.50 -13.69
N ASN A 210 15.75 -7.90 -14.95
CA ASN A 210 15.29 -7.19 -16.15
C ASN A 210 14.08 -7.83 -16.85
N VAL A 211 13.51 -8.88 -16.26
CA VAL A 211 12.35 -9.58 -16.84
C VAL A 211 11.11 -8.69 -16.80
N ARG A 212 10.38 -8.67 -17.90
CA ARG A 212 9.06 -8.05 -18.02
C ARG A 212 8.05 -9.07 -18.51
N SER A 213 6.87 -9.10 -17.87
CA SER A 213 5.75 -9.90 -18.36
C SER A 213 4.89 -9.09 -19.34
N PRO A 214 4.07 -9.74 -20.20
CA PRO A 214 3.08 -9.06 -21.05
C PRO A 214 2.10 -8.19 -20.26
N ALA A 215 1.78 -8.56 -19.02
CA ALA A 215 0.93 -7.80 -18.11
C ALA A 215 1.64 -6.60 -17.46
N GLY A 216 2.89 -6.28 -17.86
CA GLY A 216 3.65 -5.15 -17.34
C GLY A 216 4.29 -5.39 -15.96
N ALA A 217 4.27 -6.61 -15.43
CA ALA A 217 5.03 -6.95 -14.24
C ALA A 217 6.53 -6.86 -14.57
N TRP A 218 7.33 -6.37 -13.59
CA TRP A 218 8.74 -6.10 -13.84
C TRP A 218 9.63 -6.56 -12.69
N GLY A 219 10.80 -7.04 -13.08
CA GLY A 219 11.97 -7.26 -12.22
C GLY A 219 11.92 -8.55 -11.42
N VAL A 220 12.80 -8.63 -10.42
CA VAL A 220 13.07 -9.82 -9.59
C VAL A 220 11.81 -10.44 -8.98
N MET A 221 10.90 -9.62 -8.53
CA MET A 221 9.67 -10.04 -7.83
C MET A 221 8.41 -9.75 -8.66
N GLN A 222 8.54 -9.54 -9.96
CA GLN A 222 7.45 -9.33 -10.92
C GLN A 222 6.34 -8.42 -10.39
N VAL A 223 6.72 -7.23 -9.96
CA VAL A 223 5.78 -6.25 -9.39
C VAL A 223 5.10 -5.48 -10.51
N ILE A 224 3.77 -5.57 -10.58
CA ILE A 224 2.98 -4.79 -11.54
C ILE A 224 2.94 -3.29 -11.17
N PRO A 225 2.71 -2.38 -12.15
CA PRO A 225 2.70 -0.94 -11.88
C PRO A 225 1.70 -0.49 -10.80
N ALA A 226 0.55 -1.14 -10.71
CA ALA A 226 -0.46 -0.83 -9.69
C ALA A 226 0.04 -1.19 -8.27
N THR A 227 0.63 -2.38 -8.11
CA THR A 227 1.23 -2.81 -6.84
C THR A 227 2.42 -1.92 -6.46
N TRP A 228 3.23 -1.51 -7.45
CA TRP A 228 4.35 -0.62 -7.20
C TRP A 228 3.86 0.72 -6.62
N ARG A 229 2.88 1.36 -7.28
CA ARG A 229 2.25 2.58 -6.78
C ARG A 229 1.61 2.40 -5.41
N PHE A 230 0.90 1.29 -5.20
CA PHE A 230 0.34 0.97 -3.89
C PHE A 230 1.41 0.95 -2.79
N VAL A 231 2.56 0.32 -3.05
CA VAL A 231 3.65 0.25 -2.08
C VAL A 231 4.29 1.63 -1.85
N GLU A 232 4.53 2.40 -2.91
CA GLU A 232 5.04 3.77 -2.81
C GLU A 232 4.06 4.67 -2.08
N ASP A 233 2.80 4.66 -2.51
CA ASP A 233 1.77 5.57 -2.03
C ASP A 233 1.20 5.17 -0.67
N VAL A 234 1.07 3.89 -0.38
CA VAL A 234 0.37 3.39 0.81
C VAL A 234 1.31 2.90 1.89
N LEU A 235 2.39 2.20 1.55
CA LEU A 235 3.23 1.55 2.55
C LEU A 235 4.50 2.34 2.88
N LEU A 236 5.06 3.10 1.94
CA LEU A 236 6.32 3.83 2.12
C LEU A 236 6.13 5.34 2.24
N GLY A 237 5.19 5.92 1.53
CA GLY A 237 4.98 7.37 1.50
C GLY A 237 6.00 8.13 0.65
N HIS A 238 6.83 7.43 -0.12
CA HIS A 238 7.83 8.01 -1.00
C HIS A 238 8.12 7.10 -2.19
N ASP A 239 8.62 7.69 -3.28
CA ASP A 239 9.00 6.97 -4.49
C ASP A 239 10.20 6.05 -4.25
N VAL A 240 10.20 4.91 -4.93
CA VAL A 240 11.32 3.96 -4.96
C VAL A 240 11.91 3.92 -6.36
N ARG A 241 13.22 4.05 -6.48
CA ARG A 241 13.90 3.97 -7.79
C ARG A 241 13.62 2.61 -8.45
N ARG A 242 13.32 2.63 -9.75
CA ARG A 242 13.09 1.44 -10.58
C ARG A 242 14.44 0.73 -10.90
N THR A 243 14.98 0.05 -9.89
CA THR A 243 16.21 -0.75 -9.93
C THR A 243 15.94 -2.14 -9.38
N ALA A 244 16.87 -3.09 -9.57
CA ALA A 244 16.77 -4.42 -8.94
C ALA A 244 16.53 -4.31 -7.41
N ARG A 245 17.30 -3.45 -6.74
CA ARG A 245 17.16 -3.18 -5.29
C ARG A 245 15.79 -2.63 -4.95
N GLY A 246 15.29 -1.67 -5.73
CA GLY A 246 13.95 -1.10 -5.54
C GLY A 246 12.85 -2.13 -5.74
N ASN A 247 12.98 -2.98 -6.76
CA ASN A 247 12.01 -4.05 -7.04
C ASN A 247 11.93 -5.07 -5.89
N VAL A 248 13.07 -5.52 -5.40
CA VAL A 248 13.16 -6.43 -4.25
C VAL A 248 12.55 -5.78 -2.99
N ARG A 249 12.84 -4.51 -2.73
CA ARG A 249 12.26 -3.77 -1.60
C ARG A 249 10.74 -3.72 -1.68
N VAL A 250 10.21 -3.28 -2.82
CA VAL A 250 8.77 -3.13 -3.05
C VAL A 250 8.06 -4.48 -2.97
N GLY A 251 8.56 -5.51 -3.66
CA GLY A 251 7.94 -6.84 -3.65
C GLY A 251 7.96 -7.49 -2.27
N THR A 252 9.05 -7.34 -1.51
CA THR A 252 9.15 -7.86 -0.14
C THR A 252 8.19 -7.16 0.81
N LEU A 253 8.08 -5.84 0.72
CA LEU A 253 7.16 -5.08 1.56
C LEU A 253 5.69 -5.39 1.22
N TYR A 254 5.38 -5.57 -0.06
CA TYR A 254 4.06 -6.01 -0.48
C TYR A 254 3.72 -7.41 0.06
N LEU A 255 4.66 -8.36 -0.01
CA LEU A 255 4.47 -9.69 0.58
C LEU A 255 4.24 -9.63 2.10
N ARG A 256 5.00 -8.79 2.82
CA ARG A 256 4.76 -8.53 4.24
C ARG A 256 3.35 -7.99 4.49
N HIS A 257 2.91 -7.03 3.68
CA HIS A 257 1.57 -6.46 3.76
C HIS A 257 0.50 -7.56 3.63
N LEU A 258 0.62 -8.41 2.60
CA LEU A 258 -0.30 -9.53 2.38
C LEU A 258 -0.28 -10.55 3.53
N LEU A 259 0.90 -10.86 4.08
CA LEU A 259 0.99 -11.74 5.25
C LEU A 259 0.21 -11.17 6.45
N ARG A 260 0.31 -9.88 6.69
CA ARG A 260 -0.47 -9.22 7.76
C ARG A 260 -1.96 -9.19 7.47
N GLU A 261 -2.31 -8.89 6.23
CA GLU A 261 -3.70 -8.81 5.77
C GLU A 261 -4.44 -10.14 5.87
N PHE A 262 -3.72 -11.26 5.71
CA PHE A 262 -4.26 -12.61 5.79
C PHE A 262 -3.86 -13.33 7.09
N GLY A 263 -3.67 -12.60 8.18
CA GLY A 263 -3.48 -13.17 9.53
C GLY A 263 -2.24 -14.06 9.67
N GLY A 264 -1.17 -13.82 8.92
CA GLY A 264 0.05 -14.64 8.92
C GLY A 264 -0.01 -15.88 8.02
N SER A 265 -1.14 -16.17 7.40
CA SER A 265 -1.30 -17.31 6.50
C SER A 265 -0.44 -17.16 5.25
N ARG A 266 0.67 -17.91 5.19
CA ARG A 266 1.57 -17.94 4.02
C ARG A 266 0.83 -18.38 2.76
N ARG A 267 -0.07 -19.37 2.90
CA ARG A 267 -0.87 -19.89 1.78
C ARG A 267 -1.74 -18.79 1.16
N LEU A 268 -2.48 -18.06 1.98
CA LEU A 268 -3.37 -16.98 1.50
C LEU A 268 -2.59 -15.76 1.02
N ALA A 269 -1.49 -15.40 1.69
CA ALA A 269 -0.64 -14.30 1.27
C ALA A 269 0.01 -14.57 -0.10
N LEU A 270 0.51 -15.77 -0.34
CA LEU A 270 1.05 -16.18 -1.64
C LEU A 270 -0.05 -16.22 -2.72
N ALA A 271 -1.22 -16.72 -2.38
CA ALA A 271 -2.37 -16.69 -3.28
C ALA A 271 -2.74 -15.25 -3.65
N ALA A 272 -2.77 -14.35 -2.69
CA ALA A 272 -3.05 -12.94 -2.91
C ALA A 272 -1.93 -12.21 -3.67
N TYR A 273 -0.68 -12.63 -3.51
CA TYR A 273 0.43 -12.11 -4.29
C TYR A 273 0.26 -12.41 -5.78
N TYR A 274 -0.13 -13.64 -6.10
CA TYR A 274 -0.32 -14.13 -7.46
C TYR A 274 -1.64 -13.69 -8.10
N GLN A 275 -2.75 -13.94 -7.41
CA GLN A 275 -4.13 -13.78 -7.92
C GLN A 275 -4.74 -12.42 -7.59
N GLY A 276 -4.16 -11.70 -6.65
CA GLY A 276 -4.70 -10.47 -6.08
C GLY A 276 -5.59 -10.71 -4.84
N PRO A 277 -5.47 -9.85 -3.82
CA PRO A 277 -6.14 -10.05 -2.53
C PRO A 277 -7.68 -10.02 -2.62
N ALA A 278 -8.23 -9.18 -3.48
CA ALA A 278 -9.68 -9.10 -3.68
C ALA A 278 -10.25 -10.38 -4.30
N ALA A 279 -9.56 -10.97 -5.27
CA ALA A 279 -9.98 -12.21 -5.91
C ALA A 279 -9.91 -13.41 -4.95
N VAL A 280 -8.84 -13.47 -4.14
CA VAL A 280 -8.73 -14.53 -3.10
C VAL A 280 -9.88 -14.46 -2.11
N ARG A 281 -10.28 -13.25 -1.68
CA ARG A 281 -11.41 -13.11 -0.74
C ARG A 281 -12.75 -13.45 -1.35
N ARG A 282 -12.94 -13.12 -2.64
CA ARG A 282 -14.23 -13.28 -3.32
C ARG A 282 -14.46 -14.69 -3.83
N HIS A 283 -13.41 -15.31 -4.36
CA HIS A 283 -13.52 -16.57 -5.11
C HIS A 283 -12.67 -17.71 -4.52
N GLY A 284 -11.96 -17.48 -3.42
CA GLY A 284 -10.97 -18.43 -2.93
C GLY A 284 -9.76 -18.55 -3.86
N LEU A 285 -9.11 -19.72 -3.87
CA LEU A 285 -7.93 -19.97 -4.70
C LEU A 285 -8.33 -20.65 -6.01
N TYR A 286 -7.96 -20.06 -7.14
CA TYR A 286 -8.08 -20.68 -8.45
C TYR A 286 -7.15 -21.91 -8.58
N PRO A 287 -7.43 -22.86 -9.49
CA PRO A 287 -6.60 -24.05 -9.68
C PRO A 287 -5.11 -23.73 -9.89
N GLU A 288 -4.80 -22.80 -10.77
CA GLU A 288 -3.45 -22.33 -11.05
C GLU A 288 -2.80 -21.64 -9.84
N THR A 289 -3.57 -20.89 -9.05
CA THR A 289 -3.09 -20.28 -7.81
C THR A 289 -2.70 -21.35 -6.78
N ARG A 290 -3.44 -22.45 -6.69
CA ARG A 290 -3.09 -23.58 -5.81
C ARG A 290 -1.76 -24.20 -6.23
N VAL A 291 -1.50 -24.32 -7.54
CA VAL A 291 -0.23 -24.82 -8.08
C VAL A 291 0.90 -23.88 -7.71
N TYR A 292 0.74 -22.58 -7.97
CA TYR A 292 1.71 -21.55 -7.61
C TYR A 292 2.08 -21.62 -6.13
N VAL A 293 1.09 -21.59 -5.25
CA VAL A 293 1.29 -21.64 -3.79
C VAL A 293 2.05 -22.89 -3.35
N ARG A 294 1.65 -24.07 -3.83
CA ARG A 294 2.34 -25.33 -3.51
C ARG A 294 3.80 -25.29 -3.97
N THR A 295 4.04 -24.78 -5.16
CA THR A 295 5.39 -24.68 -5.74
C THR A 295 6.27 -23.74 -4.93
N VAL A 296 5.81 -22.54 -4.59
CA VAL A 296 6.56 -21.59 -3.77
C VAL A 296 6.85 -22.15 -2.37
N LEU A 297 5.87 -22.80 -1.73
CA LEU A 297 6.06 -23.40 -0.41
C LEU A 297 7.06 -24.58 -0.43
N ARG A 298 7.12 -25.34 -1.54
CA ARG A 298 8.12 -26.38 -1.75
C ARG A 298 9.51 -25.78 -1.99
N LEU A 299 9.60 -24.77 -2.85
CA LEU A 299 10.86 -24.06 -3.13
C LEU A 299 11.47 -23.42 -1.89
N ARG A 300 10.63 -22.92 -0.97
CA ARG A 300 11.09 -22.34 0.29
C ARG A 300 12.00 -23.27 1.11
N LYS A 301 11.81 -24.58 1.01
CA LYS A 301 12.64 -25.56 1.71
C LYS A 301 14.07 -25.68 1.15
N ARG A 302 14.32 -25.10 -0.03
CA ARG A 302 15.62 -25.12 -0.70
C ARG A 302 16.46 -23.86 -0.44
N PHE A 303 15.85 -22.83 0.18
CA PHE A 303 16.45 -21.53 0.50
C PHE A 303 16.47 -21.25 2.00
#